data_52e0737d6f0da5dc4678866f870300b9
#
_entry.id   52e0737d6f0da5dc4678866f870300b9
#
_cell.length_a   1.000
_cell.length_b   1.000
_cell.length_c   1.000
_cell.angle_alpha   90.00
_cell.angle_beta   90.00
_cell.angle_gamma   90.00
#
_symmetry.space_group_name_H-M   'P 1'
#
loop_
_entity.id
_entity.type
_entity.pdbx_description
1 polymer ?
#
loop_
_entity_poly.entity_id
_entity_poly.type
_entity_poly.pdbx_seq_one_letter_code
_entity_poly.pdbx_strand_id
1 'polypeptide(L)'
;LMAEVGLPLYKIHHSIVIGDVALLIADGVEKELGIKVNRYVCEIGALLHDVGISQIQKDDMPEHAFIGAQIARDAGYSEEIARCIELHDFAGLTKEYVQGANLPCMIQKEDKLPESWEEKIVAYADMIVSLEGEWFMDVWNDDTCPCRAYYDLLSIVFKTRTGRVLSKDHPQFQYEIDFNREMRRFIPREVYETIRPRINR
;
A
#
# COMPACT_ATOMS: atom_id res chain seq x y z
N LEU A 1 12.19 7.34 14.08
CA LEU A 1 12.11 5.86 13.93
C LEU A 1 12.74 5.40 12.61
N MET A 2 12.29 5.86 11.43
CA MET A 2 12.79 5.39 10.11
C MET A 2 14.32 5.40 9.99
N ALA A 3 14.97 6.50 10.37
CA ALA A 3 16.43 6.60 10.34
C ALA A 3 17.13 5.73 11.41
N GLU A 4 16.51 5.57 12.57
CA GLU A 4 17.04 4.75 13.69
C GLU A 4 17.07 3.26 13.35
N VAL A 5 16.07 2.77 12.61
CA VAL A 5 16.03 1.38 12.14
C VAL A 5 16.84 1.15 10.86
N GLY A 6 17.46 2.19 10.30
CA GLY A 6 18.32 2.10 9.12
C GLY A 6 17.59 2.00 7.80
N LEU A 7 16.37 2.54 7.70
CA LEU A 7 15.64 2.60 6.44
C LEU A 7 16.43 3.42 5.40
N PRO A 8 16.64 2.91 4.17
CA PRO A 8 17.37 3.64 3.13
C PRO A 8 16.77 5.00 2.80
N LEU A 9 17.59 6.00 2.50
CA LEU A 9 17.16 7.38 2.28
C LEU A 9 16.10 7.51 1.18
N TYR A 10 16.23 6.76 0.09
CA TYR A 10 15.23 6.77 -0.99
C TYR A 10 13.86 6.25 -0.54
N LYS A 11 13.82 5.29 0.40
CA LYS A 11 12.59 4.80 1.02
C LYS A 11 11.99 5.84 1.97
N ILE A 12 12.82 6.57 2.71
CA ILE A 12 12.35 7.70 3.54
C ILE A 12 11.71 8.77 2.65
N HIS A 13 12.32 9.11 1.51
CA HIS A 13 11.74 10.07 0.57
C HIS A 13 10.42 9.56 -0.02
N HIS A 14 10.36 8.30 -0.42
CA HIS A 14 9.12 7.66 -0.88
C HIS A 14 8.02 7.77 0.20
N SER A 15 8.32 7.38 1.43
CA SER A 15 7.35 7.45 2.54
C SER A 15 6.82 8.86 2.80
N ILE A 16 7.66 9.90 2.65
CA ILE A 16 7.22 11.30 2.76
C ILE A 16 6.19 11.63 1.67
N VAL A 17 6.45 11.23 0.43
CA VAL A 17 5.51 11.46 -0.68
C VAL A 17 4.20 10.70 -0.44
N ILE A 18 4.28 9.44 0.03
CA ILE A 18 3.08 8.67 0.39
C ILE A 18 2.29 9.36 1.49
N GLY A 19 2.95 9.95 2.50
CA GLY A 19 2.30 10.75 3.54
C GLY A 19 1.49 11.92 2.99
N ASP A 20 2.09 12.71 2.08
CA ASP A 20 1.41 13.83 1.43
C ASP A 20 0.21 13.37 0.59
N VAL A 21 0.36 12.27 -0.15
CA VAL A 21 -0.73 11.69 -0.96
C VAL A 21 -1.83 11.12 -0.08
N ALA A 22 -1.51 10.44 1.02
CA ALA A 22 -2.49 9.94 1.97
C ALA A 22 -3.35 11.07 2.56
N LEU A 23 -2.74 12.20 2.93
CA LEU A 23 -3.50 13.37 3.42
C LEU A 23 -4.40 13.99 2.34
N LEU A 24 -3.96 14.00 1.08
CA LEU A 24 -4.78 14.44 -0.04
C LEU A 24 -6.01 13.54 -0.24
N ILE A 25 -5.83 12.21 -0.18
CA ILE A 25 -6.93 11.25 -0.29
C ILE A 25 -7.87 11.42 0.91
N ALA A 26 -7.34 11.62 2.12
CA ALA A 26 -8.13 11.88 3.32
C ALA A 26 -9.04 13.11 3.16
N ASP A 27 -8.53 14.20 2.58
CA ASP A 27 -9.33 15.38 2.26
C ASP A 27 -10.49 15.04 1.30
N GLY A 28 -10.22 14.22 0.29
CA GLY A 28 -11.23 13.76 -0.65
C GLY A 28 -12.31 12.89 0.02
N VAL A 29 -11.91 11.94 0.85
CA VAL A 29 -12.82 11.07 1.62
C VAL A 29 -13.71 11.91 2.54
N GLU A 30 -13.12 12.81 3.34
CA GLU A 30 -13.86 13.68 4.25
C GLU A 30 -14.88 14.54 3.50
N LYS A 31 -14.48 15.12 2.36
CA LYS A 31 -15.32 15.99 1.55
C LYS A 31 -16.48 15.23 0.89
N GLU A 32 -16.20 14.06 0.29
CA GLU A 32 -17.18 13.28 -0.47
C GLU A 32 -18.20 12.58 0.43
N LEU A 33 -17.73 12.03 1.56
CA LEU A 33 -18.56 11.21 2.44
C LEU A 33 -19.13 11.98 3.63
N GLY A 34 -18.66 13.19 3.90
CA GLY A 34 -19.08 13.98 5.07
C GLY A 34 -18.67 13.35 6.42
N ILE A 35 -17.65 12.50 6.43
CA ILE A 35 -17.11 11.85 7.63
C ILE A 35 -15.81 12.52 8.06
N LYS A 36 -15.31 12.16 9.25
CA LYS A 36 -13.97 12.53 9.70
C LYS A 36 -13.10 11.27 9.74
N VAL A 37 -11.89 11.37 9.18
CA VAL A 37 -10.86 10.35 9.30
C VAL A 37 -9.77 10.82 10.26
N ASN A 38 -9.07 9.89 10.88
CA ASN A 38 -7.95 10.21 11.76
C ASN A 38 -6.71 10.53 10.89
N ARG A 39 -6.55 11.80 10.53
CA ARG A 39 -5.44 12.29 9.68
C ARG A 39 -4.07 11.95 10.24
N TYR A 40 -3.91 11.93 11.56
CA TYR A 40 -2.65 11.53 12.19
C TYR A 40 -2.34 10.06 11.93
N VAL A 41 -3.34 9.18 12.00
CA VAL A 41 -3.17 7.75 11.66
C VAL A 41 -2.81 7.59 10.19
N CYS A 42 -3.49 8.31 9.27
CA CYS A 42 -3.17 8.28 7.85
C CYS A 42 -1.73 8.72 7.58
N GLU A 43 -1.31 9.87 8.15
CA GLU A 43 0.02 10.43 7.93
C GLU A 43 1.12 9.51 8.50
N ILE A 44 1.00 9.10 9.76
CA ILE A 44 2.03 8.29 10.41
C ILE A 44 2.04 6.87 9.85
N GLY A 45 0.88 6.27 9.56
CA GLY A 45 0.78 4.98 8.88
C GLY A 45 1.50 5.00 7.53
N ALA A 46 1.26 6.04 6.73
CA ALA A 46 1.91 6.24 5.44
C ALA A 46 3.42 6.48 5.56
N LEU A 47 3.87 7.31 6.52
CA LEU A 47 5.28 7.54 6.77
C LEU A 47 6.03 6.27 7.19
N LEU A 48 5.38 5.35 7.89
CA LEU A 48 6.00 4.15 8.46
C LEU A 48 5.69 2.87 7.67
N HIS A 49 4.91 2.92 6.58
CA HIS A 49 4.45 1.72 5.88
C HIS A 49 5.59 0.75 5.51
N ASP A 50 6.70 1.28 5.03
CA ASP A 50 7.89 0.54 4.58
C ASP A 50 8.94 0.28 5.68
N VAL A 51 8.69 0.66 6.94
CA VAL A 51 9.72 0.60 8.01
C VAL A 51 10.29 -0.81 8.22
N GLY A 52 9.50 -1.85 7.93
CA GLY A 52 9.91 -3.26 8.04
C GLY A 52 10.95 -3.69 7.01
N ILE A 53 11.11 -2.96 5.90
CA ILE A 53 12.14 -3.24 4.88
C ILE A 53 13.55 -3.21 5.49
N SER A 54 13.76 -2.44 6.55
CA SER A 54 15.04 -2.39 7.26
C SER A 54 15.49 -3.73 7.85
N GLN A 55 14.58 -4.69 8.01
CA GLN A 55 14.85 -5.97 8.68
C GLN A 55 14.64 -7.21 7.79
N ILE A 56 14.28 -7.03 6.52
CA ILE A 56 14.07 -8.16 5.60
C ILE A 56 15.22 -8.35 4.62
N GLN A 57 15.35 -9.58 4.10
CA GLN A 57 16.16 -9.88 2.94
C GLN A 57 15.32 -9.71 1.67
N LYS A 58 15.98 -9.49 0.53
CA LYS A 58 15.34 -9.14 -0.75
C LYS A 58 14.22 -10.08 -1.21
N ASP A 59 14.25 -11.33 -0.77
CA ASP A 59 13.27 -12.36 -1.18
C ASP A 59 12.06 -12.46 -0.23
N ASP A 60 12.06 -11.71 0.87
CA ASP A 60 11.02 -11.75 1.91
C ASP A 60 10.09 -10.52 1.86
N MET A 61 9.97 -9.89 0.69
CA MET A 61 9.20 -8.64 0.49
C MET A 61 7.79 -8.65 1.10
N PRO A 62 6.97 -9.71 0.96
CA PRO A 62 5.63 -9.70 1.55
C PRO A 62 5.60 -9.69 3.09
N GLU A 63 6.74 -9.89 3.74
CA GLU A 63 6.84 -9.91 5.21
C GLU A 63 7.09 -8.53 5.80
N HIS A 64 7.57 -7.57 4.98
CA HIS A 64 7.94 -6.24 5.49
C HIS A 64 6.78 -5.51 6.17
N ALA A 65 5.57 -5.64 5.67
CA ALA A 65 4.38 -5.03 6.25
C ALA A 65 4.12 -5.51 7.68
N PHE A 66 4.24 -6.83 7.93
CA PHE A 66 4.07 -7.41 9.27
C PHE A 66 5.19 -7.06 10.22
N ILE A 67 6.43 -7.11 9.74
CA ILE A 67 7.61 -6.71 10.51
C ILE A 67 7.52 -5.21 10.83
N GLY A 68 7.12 -4.38 9.88
CA GLY A 68 6.92 -2.95 10.07
C GLY A 68 5.84 -2.65 11.11
N ALA A 69 4.71 -3.34 11.05
CA ALA A 69 3.65 -3.22 12.04
C ALA A 69 4.14 -3.60 13.46
N GLN A 70 4.95 -4.65 13.57
CA GLN A 70 5.54 -5.04 14.86
C GLN A 70 6.54 -3.99 15.37
N ILE A 71 7.41 -3.45 14.50
CA ILE A 71 8.32 -2.34 14.84
C ILE A 71 7.52 -1.13 15.36
N ALA A 72 6.40 -0.79 14.73
CA ALA A 72 5.56 0.32 15.17
C ALA A 72 4.93 0.04 16.54
N ARG A 73 4.40 -1.17 16.79
CA ARG A 73 3.87 -1.59 18.10
C ARG A 73 4.93 -1.49 19.19
N ASP A 74 6.12 -2.02 18.94
CA ASP A 74 7.25 -2.00 19.88
C ASP A 74 7.74 -0.57 20.16
N ALA A 75 7.61 0.33 19.21
CA ALA A 75 7.90 1.76 19.37
C ALA A 75 6.77 2.54 20.06
N GLY A 76 5.64 1.90 20.43
CA GLY A 76 4.54 2.51 21.17
C GLY A 76 3.52 3.25 20.30
N TYR A 77 3.49 3.04 18.99
CA TYR A 77 2.42 3.56 18.13
C TYR A 77 1.12 2.79 18.36
N SER A 78 -0.01 3.43 18.06
CA SER A 78 -1.34 2.82 18.23
C SER A 78 -1.55 1.63 17.29
N GLU A 79 -2.49 0.74 17.67
CA GLU A 79 -2.86 -0.39 16.82
C GLU A 79 -3.43 0.04 15.46
N GLU A 80 -4.13 1.18 15.40
CA GLU A 80 -4.64 1.75 14.15
C GLU A 80 -3.50 2.08 13.17
N ILE A 81 -2.40 2.67 13.67
CA ILE A 81 -1.20 2.93 12.86
C ILE A 81 -0.53 1.61 12.45
N ALA A 82 -0.38 0.68 13.38
CA ALA A 82 0.22 -0.62 13.10
C ALA A 82 -0.58 -1.40 12.03
N ARG A 83 -1.93 -1.34 12.07
CA ARG A 83 -2.78 -1.94 11.05
C ARG A 83 -2.65 -1.28 9.68
N CYS A 84 -2.53 0.04 9.62
CA CYS A 84 -2.23 0.73 8.35
C CYS A 84 -0.93 0.20 7.73
N ILE A 85 0.09 -0.01 8.55
CA ILE A 85 1.38 -0.58 8.11
C ILE A 85 1.21 -2.05 7.70
N GLU A 86 0.46 -2.86 8.45
CA GLU A 86 0.26 -4.29 8.18
C GLU A 86 -0.48 -4.56 6.87
N LEU A 87 -1.39 -3.65 6.47
CA LEU A 87 -2.35 -3.88 5.39
C LEU A 87 -2.08 -3.05 4.12
N HIS A 88 -0.96 -2.30 4.07
CA HIS A 88 -0.70 -1.42 2.92
C HIS A 88 -0.31 -2.18 1.65
N ASP A 89 0.37 -3.34 1.80
CA ASP A 89 0.99 -4.07 0.69
C ASP A 89 -0.08 -4.58 -0.29
N PHE A 90 0.05 -4.27 -1.59
CA PHE A 90 -0.88 -4.66 -2.66
C PHE A 90 -2.37 -4.30 -2.42
N ALA A 91 -2.66 -3.18 -1.78
CA ALA A 91 -4.02 -2.85 -1.33
C ALA A 91 -4.62 -3.91 -0.38
N GLY A 92 -3.79 -4.75 0.20
CA GLY A 92 -4.16 -5.93 0.98
C GLY A 92 -4.08 -7.23 0.17
N LEU A 93 -3.94 -8.33 0.88
CA LEU A 93 -3.78 -9.67 0.30
C LEU A 93 -5.01 -10.54 0.56
N THR A 94 -5.62 -11.08 -0.52
CA THR A 94 -6.70 -12.04 -0.39
C THR A 94 -6.18 -13.38 0.10
N LYS A 95 -7.01 -14.11 0.85
CA LYS A 95 -6.70 -15.45 1.35
C LYS A 95 -6.29 -16.41 0.23
N GLU A 96 -6.97 -16.33 -0.91
CA GLU A 96 -6.67 -17.16 -2.08
C GLU A 96 -5.26 -16.91 -2.60
N TYR A 97 -4.84 -15.64 -2.66
CA TYR A 97 -3.49 -15.30 -3.07
C TYR A 97 -2.46 -15.79 -2.04
N VAL A 98 -2.68 -15.48 -0.78
CA VAL A 98 -1.79 -15.84 0.33
C VAL A 98 -1.54 -17.34 0.38
N GLN A 99 -2.60 -18.14 0.33
CA GLN A 99 -2.50 -19.61 0.33
C GLN A 99 -1.90 -20.13 -0.98
N GLY A 100 -2.32 -19.57 -2.12
CA GLY A 100 -1.83 -19.94 -3.44
C GLY A 100 -0.34 -19.66 -3.63
N ALA A 101 0.16 -18.55 -3.09
CA ALA A 101 1.56 -18.12 -3.13
C ALA A 101 2.43 -18.80 -2.07
N ASN A 102 1.85 -19.60 -1.18
CA ASN A 102 2.54 -20.24 -0.05
C ASN A 102 3.33 -19.22 0.79
N LEU A 103 2.67 -18.11 1.14
CA LEU A 103 3.24 -17.09 2.00
C LEU A 103 3.37 -17.61 3.45
N PRO A 104 4.25 -17.02 4.29
CA PRO A 104 4.48 -17.50 5.64
C PRO A 104 3.21 -17.59 6.49
N CYS A 105 3.23 -18.48 7.48
CA CYS A 105 2.06 -18.78 8.31
C CYS A 105 1.49 -17.58 9.10
N MET A 106 2.27 -16.53 9.30
CA MET A 106 1.80 -15.27 9.91
C MET A 106 0.75 -14.56 9.05
N ILE A 107 0.77 -14.81 7.74
CA ILE A 107 -0.07 -14.16 6.74
C ILE A 107 -1.26 -15.07 6.36
N GLN A 108 -1.14 -16.38 6.53
CA GLN A 108 -1.98 -17.41 5.85
C GLN A 108 -3.41 -17.59 6.36
N LYS A 109 -3.84 -16.99 7.46
CA LYS A 109 -5.09 -17.46 8.10
C LYS A 109 -6.36 -16.80 7.58
N GLU A 110 -6.30 -15.56 7.14
CA GLU A 110 -7.47 -14.73 6.79
C GLU A 110 -7.13 -13.79 5.64
N ASP A 111 -8.15 -13.17 5.05
CA ASP A 111 -7.95 -12.00 4.21
C ASP A 111 -7.25 -10.91 5.02
N LYS A 112 -6.25 -10.29 4.43
CA LYS A 112 -5.51 -9.15 4.98
C LYS A 112 -5.83 -7.91 4.14
N LEU A 113 -7.08 -7.46 4.26
CA LEU A 113 -7.63 -6.37 3.46
C LEU A 113 -7.86 -5.13 4.34
N PRO A 114 -7.61 -3.93 3.82
CA PRO A 114 -7.95 -2.70 4.51
C PRO A 114 -9.47 -2.58 4.74
N GLU A 115 -9.87 -2.33 5.97
CA GLU A 115 -11.29 -2.20 6.36
C GLU A 115 -11.64 -0.76 6.72
N SER A 116 -10.83 -0.10 7.57
CA SER A 116 -11.04 1.29 7.95
C SER A 116 -10.66 2.26 6.83
N TRP A 117 -11.16 3.48 6.90
CA TRP A 117 -10.79 4.50 5.91
C TRP A 117 -9.31 4.84 5.98
N GLU A 118 -8.72 4.88 7.18
CA GLU A 118 -7.30 5.12 7.39
C GLU A 118 -6.44 4.04 6.72
N GLU A 119 -6.78 2.78 6.91
CA GLU A 119 -6.12 1.63 6.27
C GLU A 119 -6.22 1.72 4.73
N LYS A 120 -7.43 1.98 4.20
CA LYS A 120 -7.66 2.14 2.76
C LYS A 120 -6.89 3.32 2.17
N ILE A 121 -6.84 4.44 2.87
CA ILE A 121 -6.13 5.65 2.44
C ILE A 121 -4.63 5.36 2.31
N VAL A 122 -4.02 4.74 3.33
CA VAL A 122 -2.59 4.42 3.33
C VAL A 122 -2.25 3.41 2.24
N ALA A 123 -3.00 2.31 2.14
CA ALA A 123 -2.80 1.29 1.13
C ALA A 123 -2.94 1.86 -0.30
N TYR A 124 -3.94 2.72 -0.52
CA TYR A 124 -4.15 3.31 -1.84
C TYR A 124 -3.08 4.36 -2.19
N ALA A 125 -2.61 5.14 -1.22
CA ALA A 125 -1.55 6.10 -1.44
C ALA A 125 -0.25 5.42 -1.91
N ASP A 126 0.13 4.31 -1.26
CA ASP A 126 1.29 3.51 -1.68
C ASP A 126 1.07 2.87 -3.05
N MET A 127 -0.11 2.32 -3.29
CA MET A 127 -0.47 1.68 -4.55
C MET A 127 -0.31 2.57 -5.77
N ILE A 128 -0.52 3.88 -5.66
CA ILE A 128 -0.54 4.81 -6.80
C ILE A 128 0.76 5.61 -7.00
N VAL A 129 1.74 5.47 -6.12
CA VAL A 129 3.01 6.22 -6.18
C VAL A 129 4.21 5.28 -6.27
N SER A 130 5.08 5.48 -7.26
CA SER A 130 6.29 4.68 -7.45
C SER A 130 7.40 5.00 -6.44
N LEU A 131 8.40 4.12 -6.36
CA LEU A 131 9.61 4.35 -5.54
C LEU A 131 10.37 5.61 -5.93
N GLU A 132 10.26 6.03 -7.19
CA GLU A 132 10.86 7.26 -7.71
C GLU A 132 9.98 8.49 -7.43
N GLY A 133 8.83 8.32 -6.75
CA GLY A 133 7.87 9.38 -6.48
C GLY A 133 7.04 9.79 -7.69
N GLU A 134 7.05 8.97 -8.74
CA GLU A 134 6.17 9.15 -9.90
C GLU A 134 4.83 8.44 -9.68
N TRP A 135 3.77 8.90 -10.35
CA TRP A 135 2.52 8.15 -10.36
C TRP A 135 2.71 6.84 -11.13
N PHE A 136 2.48 5.71 -10.47
CA PHE A 136 2.57 4.39 -11.08
C PHE A 136 1.55 4.18 -12.18
N MET A 137 0.42 4.89 -12.12
CA MET A 137 -0.73 4.61 -12.94
C MET A 137 -1.46 5.88 -13.32
N ASP A 138 -2.05 5.87 -14.50
CA ASP A 138 -3.13 6.77 -14.81
C ASP A 138 -4.41 6.22 -14.18
N VAL A 139 -4.62 6.50 -12.89
CA VAL A 139 -5.75 5.99 -12.09
C VAL A 139 -7.12 6.25 -12.74
N TRP A 140 -7.17 7.20 -13.69
CA TRP A 140 -8.38 7.60 -14.38
C TRP A 140 -8.63 6.87 -15.71
N ASN A 141 -7.60 6.33 -16.34
CA ASN A 141 -7.66 5.72 -17.66
C ASN A 141 -7.49 4.20 -17.64
N ASP A 142 -6.99 3.62 -16.54
CA ASP A 142 -6.77 2.18 -16.46
C ASP A 142 -7.86 1.48 -15.65
N ASP A 143 -8.86 0.99 -16.36
CA ASP A 143 -9.94 0.17 -15.79
C ASP A 143 -9.64 -1.33 -15.80
N THR A 144 -8.49 -1.74 -16.38
CA THR A 144 -8.20 -3.15 -16.61
C THR A 144 -7.19 -3.75 -15.62
N CYS A 145 -6.26 -2.93 -15.15
CA CYS A 145 -5.35 -3.28 -14.06
C CYS A 145 -4.86 -1.99 -13.43
N PRO A 146 -5.14 -1.76 -12.14
CA PRO A 146 -4.79 -0.50 -11.49
C PRO A 146 -3.30 -0.25 -11.52
N CYS A 147 -2.47 -1.28 -11.50
CA CYS A 147 -1.04 -1.14 -11.57
C CYS A 147 -0.39 -2.34 -12.26
N ARG A 148 0.07 -2.15 -13.48
CA ARG A 148 0.79 -3.20 -14.20
C ARG A 148 2.03 -3.67 -13.43
N ALA A 149 2.70 -2.75 -12.74
CA ALA A 149 3.87 -3.09 -11.93
C ALA A 149 3.50 -3.97 -10.73
N TYR A 150 2.36 -3.74 -10.07
CA TYR A 150 1.86 -4.60 -8.99
C TYR A 150 1.42 -5.96 -9.51
N TYR A 151 0.74 -6.02 -10.67
CA TYR A 151 0.43 -7.29 -11.34
C TYR A 151 1.71 -8.10 -11.59
N ASP A 152 2.73 -7.46 -12.14
CA ASP A 152 4.01 -8.10 -12.42
C ASP A 152 4.69 -8.55 -11.13
N LEU A 153 4.66 -7.73 -10.07
CA LEU A 153 5.24 -8.06 -8.77
C LEU A 153 4.53 -9.21 -8.08
N LEU A 154 3.19 -9.21 -8.01
CA LEU A 154 2.39 -10.33 -7.51
C LEU A 154 2.69 -11.62 -8.28
N SER A 155 2.79 -11.52 -9.60
CA SER A 155 3.11 -12.67 -10.47
C SER A 155 4.53 -13.18 -10.24
N ILE A 156 5.50 -12.29 -10.01
CA ILE A 156 6.89 -12.63 -9.68
C ILE A 156 6.94 -13.33 -8.33
N VAL A 157 6.34 -12.77 -7.28
CA VAL A 157 6.29 -13.36 -5.94
C VAL A 157 5.67 -14.76 -6.00
N PHE A 158 4.50 -14.88 -6.65
CA PHE A 158 3.81 -16.16 -6.79
C PHE A 158 4.67 -17.20 -7.51
N LYS A 159 5.29 -16.82 -8.64
CA LYS A 159 6.16 -17.71 -9.41
C LYS A 159 7.41 -18.12 -8.64
N THR A 160 8.06 -17.18 -7.96
CA THR A 160 9.27 -17.44 -7.17
C THR A 160 9.01 -18.45 -6.07
N ARG A 161 7.89 -18.31 -5.36
CA ARG A 161 7.54 -19.18 -4.22
C ARG A 161 6.94 -20.53 -4.63
N THR A 162 6.26 -20.60 -5.76
CA THR A 162 5.49 -21.82 -6.14
C THR A 162 6.00 -22.53 -7.39
N GLY A 163 6.83 -21.89 -8.20
CA GLY A 163 7.21 -22.34 -9.53
C GLY A 163 6.07 -22.24 -10.57
N ARG A 164 4.87 -21.77 -10.17
CA ARG A 164 3.69 -21.69 -11.04
C ARG A 164 3.47 -20.27 -11.53
N VAL A 165 2.72 -20.12 -12.62
CA VAL A 165 2.31 -18.81 -13.15
C VAL A 165 0.98 -18.43 -12.52
N LEU A 166 0.86 -17.19 -12.01
CA LEU A 166 -0.39 -16.66 -11.49
C LEU A 166 -1.38 -16.44 -12.65
N SER A 167 -2.61 -16.94 -12.51
CA SER A 167 -3.66 -16.72 -13.52
C SER A 167 -4.07 -15.25 -13.56
N LYS A 168 -4.35 -14.73 -14.75
CA LYS A 168 -4.92 -13.39 -14.94
C LYS A 168 -6.33 -13.23 -14.36
N ASP A 169 -7.03 -14.35 -14.18
CA ASP A 169 -8.38 -14.39 -13.59
C ASP A 169 -8.33 -14.63 -12.08
N HIS A 170 -7.15 -14.48 -11.44
CA HIS A 170 -7.02 -14.69 -10.00
C HIS A 170 -7.82 -13.63 -9.24
N PRO A 171 -8.58 -14.00 -8.17
CA PRO A 171 -9.43 -13.09 -7.41
C PRO A 171 -8.71 -11.84 -6.86
N GLN A 172 -7.42 -11.94 -6.54
CA GLN A 172 -6.59 -10.81 -6.11
C GLN A 172 -6.65 -9.64 -7.12
N PHE A 173 -6.56 -9.92 -8.41
CA PHE A 173 -6.58 -8.86 -9.43
C PHE A 173 -7.94 -8.16 -9.54
N GLN A 174 -9.03 -8.94 -9.43
CA GLN A 174 -10.37 -8.35 -9.42
C GLN A 174 -10.55 -7.47 -8.19
N TYR A 175 -10.07 -7.92 -7.04
CA TYR A 175 -10.09 -7.12 -5.80
C TYR A 175 -9.36 -5.79 -5.97
N GLU A 176 -8.15 -5.80 -6.53
CA GLU A 176 -7.36 -4.56 -6.75
C GLU A 176 -8.04 -3.59 -7.73
N ILE A 177 -8.66 -4.13 -8.80
CA ILE A 177 -9.45 -3.33 -9.74
C ILE A 177 -10.62 -2.65 -9.03
N ASP A 178 -11.37 -3.39 -8.22
CA ASP A 178 -12.52 -2.86 -7.50
C ASP A 178 -12.10 -1.87 -6.41
N PHE A 179 -10.98 -2.13 -5.72
CA PHE A 179 -10.40 -1.21 -4.76
C PHE A 179 -9.97 0.11 -5.41
N ASN A 180 -9.29 0.05 -6.56
CA ASN A 180 -8.95 1.26 -7.31
C ASN A 180 -10.20 2.04 -7.73
N ARG A 181 -11.25 1.38 -8.22
CA ARG A 181 -12.52 2.04 -8.58
C ARG A 181 -13.19 2.72 -7.40
N GLU A 182 -13.13 2.09 -6.22
CA GLU A 182 -13.62 2.68 -4.98
C GLU A 182 -12.81 3.93 -4.60
N MET A 183 -11.49 3.85 -4.61
CA MET A 183 -10.61 4.85 -4.04
C MET A 183 -10.29 6.03 -4.96
N ARG A 184 -10.18 5.82 -6.28
CA ARG A 184 -9.82 6.89 -7.24
C ARG A 184 -10.76 8.09 -7.23
N ARG A 185 -12.02 7.92 -6.87
CA ARG A 185 -13.01 9.00 -6.79
C ARG A 185 -12.69 10.06 -5.74
N PHE A 186 -11.87 9.71 -4.75
CA PHE A 186 -11.45 10.63 -3.69
C PHE A 186 -10.25 11.49 -4.07
N ILE A 187 -9.66 11.26 -5.25
CA ILE A 187 -8.61 12.12 -5.79
C ILE A 187 -9.22 13.00 -6.89
N PRO A 188 -9.42 14.30 -6.65
CA PRO A 188 -9.88 15.20 -7.72
C PRO A 188 -8.89 15.19 -8.89
N ARG A 189 -9.43 15.05 -10.10
CA ARG A 189 -8.61 14.94 -11.32
C ARG A 189 -7.66 16.12 -11.49
N GLU A 190 -8.15 17.32 -11.19
CA GLU A 190 -7.35 18.56 -11.27
C GLU A 190 -6.17 18.54 -10.28
N VAL A 191 -6.39 17.94 -9.10
CA VAL A 191 -5.34 17.80 -8.08
C VAL A 191 -4.32 16.78 -8.52
N TYR A 192 -4.76 15.64 -9.05
CA TYR A 192 -3.89 14.62 -9.63
C TYR A 192 -2.98 15.21 -10.71
N GLU A 193 -3.54 15.93 -11.69
CA GLU A 193 -2.79 16.55 -12.78
C GLU A 193 -1.82 17.65 -12.28
N THR A 194 -2.14 18.32 -11.17
CA THR A 194 -1.31 19.38 -10.58
C THR A 194 -0.14 18.82 -9.76
N ILE A 195 -0.32 17.71 -9.07
CA ILE A 195 0.70 17.11 -8.20
C ILE A 195 1.70 16.28 -9.02
N ARG A 196 1.26 15.66 -10.10
CA ARG A 196 2.10 14.86 -10.99
C ARG A 196 3.45 15.51 -11.37
N PRO A 197 3.54 16.82 -11.72
CA PRO A 197 4.82 17.47 -12.01
C PRO A 197 5.68 17.75 -10.78
N ARG A 198 5.14 17.74 -9.56
CA ARG A 198 5.87 18.04 -8.32
C ARG A 198 6.56 16.81 -7.76
N ILE A 199 6.00 15.65 -8.02
CA ILE A 199 6.55 14.35 -7.61
C ILE A 199 7.75 13.97 -8.48
N ASN A 200 7.82 14.49 -9.72
CA ASN A 200 8.91 14.29 -10.67
C ASN A 200 10.08 15.29 -10.53
N ARG A 201 10.22 15.99 -9.41
CA ARG A 201 11.31 16.92 -9.11
C ARG A 201 12.07 16.53 -7.87
#